data_c74336ed52a2678631539a396551da9c
#
_entry.id   c74336ed52a2678631539a396551da9c
#
_cell.length_a   1.000
_cell.length_b   1.000
_cell.length_c   1.000
_cell.angle_alpha   90.00
_cell.angle_beta   90.00
_cell.angle_gamma   90.00
#
_symmetry.space_group_name_H-M   'P 1'
#
loop_
_entity.id
_entity.type
_entity.pdbx_description
1 polymer ?
#
loop_
_entity_poly.entity_id
_entity_poly.type
_entity_poly.pdbx_seq_one_letter_code
_entity_poly.pdbx_strand_id
1 'polypeptide(L)'
;MTHFIKKVFGTIKGFFFTVRCPYCGRVIEPNKNCCNKCRKEFPEMPLVRYATGGYICTSPFPYDGIFRRAVLNFKFHNCGAYAELLSHEMVRSIKDVYRDREFDLVTC
;
A
#
# COMPACT_ATOMS: atom_id res chain seq x y z
N MET A 1 1.52 -19.13 28.77
CA MET A 1 1.26 -20.06 27.68
C MET A 1 0.61 -19.42 26.45
N THR A 2 -0.33 -18.52 26.60
CA THR A 2 -0.97 -17.82 25.47
C THR A 2 -0.03 -16.94 24.64
N HIS A 3 0.99 -16.32 25.24
CA HIS A 3 1.99 -15.52 24.53
C HIS A 3 2.93 -16.36 23.64
N PHE A 4 3.26 -17.56 24.08
CA PHE A 4 4.11 -18.50 23.33
C PHE A 4 3.37 -19.04 22.10
N ILE A 5 2.10 -19.39 22.26
CA ILE A 5 1.24 -19.90 21.18
C ILE A 5 1.03 -18.84 20.10
N LYS A 6 0.81 -17.56 20.49
CA LYS A 6 0.70 -16.44 19.55
C LYS A 6 1.99 -16.20 18.76
N LYS A 7 3.14 -16.35 19.42
CA LYS A 7 4.45 -16.19 18.77
C LYS A 7 4.75 -17.33 17.79
N VAL A 8 4.42 -18.57 18.18
CA VAL A 8 4.56 -19.74 17.32
C VAL A 8 3.59 -19.68 16.13
N PHE A 9 2.35 -19.26 16.36
CA PHE A 9 1.36 -19.10 15.29
C PHE A 9 1.75 -17.98 14.30
N GLY A 10 2.34 -16.90 14.79
CA GLY A 10 2.88 -15.83 13.94
C GLY A 10 4.04 -16.32 13.05
N THR A 11 4.92 -17.14 13.61
CA THR A 11 6.06 -17.72 12.89
C THR A 11 5.60 -18.76 11.88
N ILE A 12 4.60 -19.59 12.20
CA ILE A 12 4.03 -20.59 11.30
C ILE A 12 3.27 -19.92 10.15
N LYS A 13 2.53 -18.85 10.41
CA LYS A 13 1.88 -18.05 9.34
C LYS A 13 2.90 -17.46 8.37
N GLY A 14 4.02 -16.95 8.87
CA GLY A 14 5.11 -16.45 8.03
C GLY A 14 5.82 -17.54 7.22
N PHE A 15 5.78 -18.80 7.68
CA PHE A 15 6.37 -19.94 6.97
C PHE A 15 5.47 -20.47 5.84
N PHE A 16 4.14 -20.48 6.04
CA PHE A 16 3.17 -20.99 5.06
C PHE A 16 2.59 -19.92 4.14
N PHE A 17 2.60 -18.65 4.54
CA PHE A 17 2.05 -17.54 3.77
C PHE A 17 3.18 -16.58 3.40
N THR A 18 3.74 -16.76 2.21
CA THR A 18 4.72 -15.83 1.67
C THR A 18 4.05 -14.52 1.28
N VAL A 19 4.60 -13.41 1.76
CA VAL A 19 4.20 -12.08 1.33
C VAL A 19 4.86 -11.76 0.00
N ARG A 20 4.09 -11.28 -0.96
CA ARG A 20 4.59 -10.90 -2.28
C ARG A 20 4.49 -9.40 -2.50
N CYS A 21 5.48 -8.87 -3.20
CA CYS A 21 5.47 -7.49 -3.62
C CYS A 21 4.26 -7.23 -4.55
N PRO A 22 3.36 -6.28 -4.22
CA PRO A 22 2.17 -6.03 -5.05
C PRO A 22 2.50 -5.49 -6.44
N TYR A 23 3.69 -4.96 -6.63
CA TYR A 23 4.11 -4.31 -7.88
C TYR A 23 4.78 -5.27 -8.87
N CYS A 24 5.54 -6.25 -8.40
CA CYS A 24 6.26 -7.18 -9.28
C CYS A 24 6.00 -8.66 -8.99
N GLY A 25 5.30 -9.01 -7.91
CA GLY A 25 5.01 -10.39 -7.52
C GLY A 25 6.15 -11.15 -6.86
N ARG A 26 7.31 -10.54 -6.68
CA ARG A 26 8.47 -11.16 -6.03
C ARG A 26 8.19 -11.37 -4.55
N VAL A 27 8.68 -12.48 -3.98
CA VAL A 27 8.59 -12.74 -2.53
C VAL A 27 9.40 -11.71 -1.76
N ILE A 28 8.80 -11.14 -0.72
CA ILE A 28 9.41 -10.15 0.17
C ILE A 28 9.31 -10.60 1.63
N GLU A 29 10.07 -9.96 2.49
CA GLU A 29 9.98 -10.18 3.93
C GLU A 29 8.62 -9.74 4.48
N PRO A 30 8.06 -10.44 5.50
CA PRO A 30 6.70 -10.18 6.02
C PRO A 30 6.48 -8.76 6.55
N ASN A 31 7.54 -8.06 6.93
CA ASN A 31 7.49 -6.70 7.47
C ASN A 31 7.71 -5.60 6.42
N LYS A 32 7.86 -5.98 5.15
CA LYS A 32 8.06 -5.03 4.04
C LYS A 32 6.79 -4.88 3.20
N ASN A 33 6.57 -3.68 2.69
CA ASN A 33 5.43 -3.34 1.84
C ASN A 33 5.72 -3.53 0.34
N CYS A 34 6.98 -3.58 -0.04
CA CYS A 34 7.42 -3.84 -1.42
C CYS A 34 8.89 -4.27 -1.46
N CYS A 35 9.33 -4.77 -2.60
CA CYS A 35 10.75 -5.12 -2.80
C CYS A 35 11.60 -3.85 -3.05
N ASN A 36 12.91 -3.98 -2.83
CA ASN A 36 13.85 -2.86 -2.99
C ASN A 36 13.88 -2.33 -4.43
N LYS A 37 13.72 -3.19 -5.41
CA LYS A 37 13.71 -2.80 -6.82
C LYS A 37 12.51 -1.89 -7.15
N CYS A 38 11.32 -2.28 -6.74
CA CYS A 38 10.12 -1.47 -6.97
C CYS A 38 10.13 -0.18 -6.15
N ARG A 39 10.69 -0.19 -4.97
CA ARG A 39 10.82 1.01 -4.13
C ARG A 39 11.58 2.14 -4.85
N LYS A 40 12.56 1.82 -5.65
CA LYS A 40 13.33 2.80 -6.42
C LYS A 40 12.51 3.52 -7.50
N GLU A 41 11.43 2.93 -7.94
CA GLU A 41 10.53 3.54 -8.94
C GLU A 41 9.48 4.46 -8.32
N PHE A 42 9.38 4.49 -7.00
CA PHE A 42 8.41 5.33 -6.30
C PHE A 42 8.77 6.80 -6.47
N PRO A 43 7.77 7.67 -6.71
CA PRO A 43 8.01 9.11 -6.71
C PRO A 43 8.43 9.58 -5.32
N GLU A 44 9.29 10.57 -5.26
CA GLU A 44 9.77 11.15 -3.99
C GLU A 44 8.63 11.80 -3.21
N MET A 45 7.68 12.39 -3.93
CA MET A 45 6.51 13.06 -3.35
C MET A 45 5.21 12.54 -3.97
N PRO A 46 4.11 12.56 -3.22
CA PRO A 46 2.80 12.22 -3.77
C PRO A 46 2.42 13.17 -4.91
N LEU A 47 1.63 12.65 -5.85
CA LEU A 47 1.05 13.46 -6.91
C LEU A 47 -0.07 14.32 -6.34
N VAL A 48 -0.09 15.60 -6.69
CA VAL A 48 -1.14 16.53 -6.30
C VAL A 48 -1.75 17.13 -7.57
N ARG A 49 -3.07 17.08 -7.64
CA ARG A 49 -3.85 17.71 -8.72
C ARG A 49 -5.02 18.49 -8.13
N TYR A 50 -5.42 19.51 -8.83
CA TYR A 50 -6.60 20.30 -8.49
C TYR A 50 -7.75 19.92 -9.40
N ALA A 51 -8.84 19.45 -8.82
CA ALA A 51 -10.08 19.18 -9.54
C ALA A 51 -10.85 20.50 -9.75
N THR A 52 -11.84 20.48 -10.64
CA THR A 52 -12.77 21.58 -10.86
C THR A 52 -13.40 22.01 -9.53
N GLY A 53 -13.40 23.31 -9.23
CA GLY A 53 -13.87 23.84 -7.95
C GLY A 53 -12.78 24.01 -6.87
N GLY A 54 -11.50 23.78 -7.24
CA GLY A 54 -10.36 23.99 -6.33
C GLY A 54 -10.12 22.86 -5.33
N TYR A 55 -10.75 21.70 -5.51
CA TYR A 55 -10.53 20.55 -4.63
C TYR A 55 -9.17 19.93 -4.89
N ILE A 56 -8.46 19.60 -3.82
CA ILE A 56 -7.16 18.93 -3.88
C ILE A 56 -7.37 17.43 -4.01
N CYS A 57 -6.76 16.84 -5.04
CA CYS A 57 -6.70 15.40 -5.22
C CYS A 57 -5.25 14.94 -5.08
N THR A 58 -5.01 13.92 -4.28
CA THR A 58 -3.68 13.33 -4.13
C THR A 58 -3.67 11.84 -4.45
N SER A 59 -2.55 11.38 -4.96
CA SER A 59 -2.28 9.98 -5.24
C SER A 59 -0.83 9.67 -4.84
N PRO A 60 -0.56 8.48 -4.25
CA PRO A 60 0.81 8.12 -3.89
C PRO A 60 1.73 7.94 -5.10
N PHE A 61 1.17 7.58 -6.25
CA PHE A 61 1.94 7.31 -7.48
C PHE A 61 1.06 7.45 -8.72
N PRO A 62 1.67 7.57 -9.92
CA PRO A 62 0.93 7.64 -11.17
C PRO A 62 0.28 6.29 -11.49
N TYR A 63 -0.82 6.31 -12.22
CA TYR A 63 -1.52 5.10 -12.67
C TYR A 63 -0.91 4.57 -13.96
N ASP A 64 0.32 4.10 -13.89
CA ASP A 64 1.04 3.46 -14.99
C ASP A 64 2.01 2.38 -14.50
N GLY A 65 2.63 1.67 -15.43
CA GLY A 65 3.69 0.70 -15.16
C GLY A 65 3.37 -0.28 -14.03
N ILE A 66 4.29 -0.39 -13.08
CA ILE A 66 4.17 -1.29 -11.93
C ILE A 66 3.00 -0.93 -11.02
N PHE A 67 2.67 0.34 -10.89
CA PHE A 67 1.59 0.82 -10.03
C PHE A 67 0.23 0.43 -10.58
N ARG A 68 0.03 0.60 -11.88
CA ARG A 68 -1.19 0.14 -12.56
C ARG A 68 -1.36 -1.37 -12.40
N ARG A 69 -0.29 -2.14 -12.55
CA ARG A 69 -0.29 -3.60 -12.36
C ARG A 69 -0.74 -3.98 -10.94
N ALA A 70 -0.22 -3.30 -9.92
CA ALA A 70 -0.58 -3.57 -8.52
C ALA A 70 -2.07 -3.34 -8.27
N VAL A 71 -2.63 -2.24 -8.77
CA VAL A 71 -4.05 -1.91 -8.63
C VAL A 71 -4.94 -2.93 -9.36
N LEU A 72 -4.57 -3.32 -10.58
CA LEU A 72 -5.32 -4.31 -11.35
C LEU A 72 -5.29 -5.69 -10.69
N ASN A 73 -4.14 -6.11 -10.17
CA ASN A 73 -4.02 -7.37 -9.45
C ASN A 73 -4.88 -7.36 -8.18
N PHE A 74 -4.90 -6.27 -7.45
CA PHE A 74 -5.76 -6.12 -6.29
C PHE A 74 -7.25 -6.21 -6.65
N LYS A 75 -7.67 -5.51 -7.69
CA LYS A 75 -9.09 -5.45 -8.08
C LYS A 75 -9.62 -6.70 -8.76
N PHE A 76 -8.83 -7.32 -9.65
CA PHE A 76 -9.34 -8.31 -10.60
C PHE A 76 -8.72 -9.71 -10.48
N HIS A 77 -7.64 -9.85 -9.75
CA HIS A 77 -6.93 -11.13 -9.59
C HIS A 77 -6.99 -11.70 -8.18
N ASN A 78 -7.98 -11.27 -7.41
CA ASN A 78 -8.27 -11.79 -6.06
C ASN A 78 -7.08 -11.69 -5.07
N CYS A 79 -6.25 -10.66 -5.23
CA CYS A 79 -5.10 -10.40 -4.37
C CYS A 79 -5.47 -9.47 -3.21
N GLY A 80 -6.48 -9.85 -2.41
CA GLY A 80 -6.96 -9.05 -1.28
C GLY A 80 -5.89 -8.70 -0.24
N ALA A 81 -4.85 -9.54 -0.11
CA ALA A 81 -3.71 -9.26 0.76
C ALA A 81 -2.96 -7.97 0.36
N TYR A 82 -3.07 -7.53 -0.88
CA TYR A 82 -2.44 -6.29 -1.33
C TYR A 82 -3.13 -5.02 -0.81
N ALA A 83 -4.36 -5.13 -0.30
CA ALA A 83 -5.09 -3.99 0.26
C ALA A 83 -4.30 -3.31 1.37
N GLU A 84 -3.76 -4.08 2.31
CA GLU A 84 -2.95 -3.56 3.40
C GLU A 84 -1.67 -2.88 2.89
N LEU A 85 -0.96 -3.52 1.99
CA LEU A 85 0.29 -3.00 1.43
C LEU A 85 0.07 -1.70 0.64
N LEU A 86 -0.98 -1.64 -0.17
CA LEU A 86 -1.32 -0.45 -0.94
C LEU A 86 -1.87 0.68 -0.06
N SER A 87 -2.60 0.35 1.00
CA SER A 87 -3.15 1.34 1.92
C SER A 87 -2.08 2.13 2.66
N HIS A 88 -0.93 1.54 2.94
CA HIS A 88 0.20 2.25 3.55
C HIS A 88 0.65 3.45 2.70
N GLU A 89 0.70 3.29 1.39
CA GLU A 89 1.09 4.39 0.49
C GLU A 89 0.00 5.46 0.40
N MET A 90 -1.27 5.08 0.45
CA MET A 90 -2.38 6.03 0.51
C MET A 90 -2.34 6.87 1.79
N VAL A 91 -2.15 6.22 2.94
CA VAL A 91 -2.03 6.92 4.24
C VAL A 91 -0.84 7.88 4.23
N ARG A 92 0.29 7.46 3.68
CA ARG A 92 1.46 8.33 3.53
C ARG A 92 1.13 9.58 2.71
N SER A 93 0.46 9.44 1.56
CA SER A 93 0.02 10.57 0.74
C SER A 93 -0.89 11.53 1.50
N ILE A 94 -1.86 11.00 2.24
CA ILE A 94 -2.78 11.80 3.04
C ILE A 94 -2.03 12.60 4.10
N LYS A 95 -1.10 11.97 4.80
CA LYS A 95 -0.29 12.64 5.83
C LYS A 95 0.61 13.73 5.24
N ASP A 96 1.17 13.51 4.07
CA ASP A 96 2.06 14.47 3.43
C ASP A 96 1.30 15.69 2.86
N VAL A 97 0.15 15.46 2.23
CA VAL A 97 -0.60 16.49 1.51
C VAL A 97 -1.61 17.21 2.41
N TYR A 98 -2.25 16.51 3.31
CA TYR A 98 -3.31 17.04 4.16
C TYR A 98 -2.87 17.18 5.63
N ARG A 99 -1.62 17.39 5.88
CA ARG A 99 -0.99 17.42 7.22
C ARG A 99 -1.75 18.25 8.26
N ASP A 100 -2.25 19.42 7.85
CA ASP A 100 -2.89 20.40 8.72
C ASP A 100 -4.42 20.46 8.54
N ARG A 101 -5.00 19.46 7.90
CA ARG A 101 -6.44 19.41 7.66
C ARG A 101 -7.13 18.38 8.55
N GLU A 102 -8.26 18.79 9.09
CA GLU A 102 -9.20 17.91 9.77
C GLU A 102 -10.32 17.52 8.81
N PHE A 103 -10.78 16.29 8.90
CA PHE A 103 -11.87 15.77 8.09
C PHE A 103 -13.06 15.43 8.99
N ASP A 104 -14.23 15.97 8.68
CA ASP A 104 -15.47 15.67 9.41
C ASP A 104 -16.02 14.29 9.05
N LEU A 105 -15.78 13.84 7.83
CA LEU A 105 -16.32 12.59 7.31
C LEU A 105 -15.36 11.99 6.27
N VAL A 106 -15.19 10.67 6.34
CA VAL A 106 -14.49 9.90 5.31
C VAL A 106 -15.48 8.93 4.68
N THR A 107 -15.55 8.94 3.35
CA THR A 107 -16.44 8.04 2.58
C THR A 107 -15.65 7.23 1.57
N CYS A 108 -16.25 6.16 1.10
CA CYS A 108 -15.70 5.34 0.02
C CYS A 108 -16.62 5.37 -1.22
#